data_93b5930a02bdd3587ede834a4622d89a
#
_entry.id   93b5930a02bdd3587ede834a4622d89a
#
_cell.length_a   1.000
_cell.length_b   1.000
_cell.length_c   1.000
_cell.angle_alpha   90.00
_cell.angle_beta   90.00
_cell.angle_gamma   90.00
#
_symmetry.space_group_name_H-M   'P 1'
#
loop_
_entity.id
_entity.type
_entity.pdbx_description
1 polymer ?
#
loop_
_entity_poly.entity_id
_entity_poly.type
_entity_poly.pdbx_seq_one_letter_code
_entity_poly.pdbx_strand_id
1 'polypeptide(L)' 'MANEQLILDNQKTIQDNQKSILENQEVIQGNQDQIKSNQGKLDSILSNQEQLLVNQKTIIANQNKMLTK' A
#
# COMPACT_ATOMS: atom_id res chain seq x y z
N MET A 1 -46.63 -13.23 16.19
CA MET A 1 -46.48 -14.71 16.16
C MET A 1 -45.00 -15.06 16.08
N ALA A 2 -44.64 -16.25 16.60
CA ALA A 2 -43.23 -16.66 16.70
C ALA A 2 -42.51 -16.67 15.36
N ASN A 3 -43.17 -17.10 14.25
CA ASN A 3 -42.53 -17.16 12.92
C ASN A 3 -42.27 -15.77 12.34
N GLU A 4 -43.18 -14.85 12.55
CA GLU A 4 -43.00 -13.47 12.10
C GLU A 4 -41.85 -12.80 12.83
N GLN A 5 -41.74 -13.05 14.12
CA GLN A 5 -40.64 -12.51 14.92
C GLN A 5 -39.30 -13.07 14.48
N LEU A 6 -39.24 -14.37 14.18
CA LEU A 6 -38.01 -14.99 13.68
C LEU A 6 -37.59 -14.41 12.34
N ILE A 7 -38.54 -14.14 11.46
CA ILE A 7 -38.27 -13.52 10.16
C ILE A 7 -37.69 -12.12 10.36
N LEU A 8 -38.30 -11.32 11.23
CA LEU A 8 -37.83 -9.96 11.51
C LEU A 8 -36.44 -9.96 12.13
N ASP A 9 -36.20 -10.89 13.08
CA ASP A 9 -34.89 -11.03 13.73
C ASP A 9 -33.82 -11.42 12.72
N ASN A 10 -34.13 -12.34 11.80
CA ASN A 10 -33.22 -12.77 10.75
C ASN A 10 -32.92 -11.62 9.78
N GLN A 11 -33.93 -10.85 9.40
CA GLN A 11 -33.74 -9.69 8.54
C GLN A 11 -32.83 -8.65 9.18
N LYS A 12 -33.00 -8.40 10.46
CA LYS A 12 -32.13 -7.50 11.21
C LYS A 12 -30.69 -7.99 11.21
N THR A 13 -30.50 -9.29 11.48
CA THR A 13 -29.17 -9.91 11.46
C THR A 13 -28.52 -9.75 10.10
N ILE A 14 -29.25 -9.96 9.03
CA ILE A 14 -28.76 -9.79 7.65
C ILE A 14 -28.33 -8.35 7.41
N GLN A 15 -29.14 -7.38 7.83
CA GLN A 15 -28.83 -5.97 7.69
C GLN A 15 -27.56 -5.59 8.46
N ASP A 16 -27.44 -6.09 9.69
CA ASP A 16 -26.27 -5.83 10.52
C ASP A 16 -25.00 -6.44 9.89
N ASN A 17 -25.12 -7.64 9.32
CA ASN A 17 -24.02 -8.30 8.62
C ASN A 17 -23.60 -7.51 7.38
N GLN A 18 -24.58 -7.02 6.61
CA GLN A 18 -24.30 -6.20 5.43
C GLN A 18 -23.57 -4.91 5.79
N LYS A 19 -23.98 -4.27 6.87
CA LYS A 19 -23.30 -3.07 7.38
C LYS A 19 -21.86 -3.37 7.73
N SER A 20 -21.61 -4.48 8.43
CA SER A 20 -20.25 -4.90 8.80
C SER A 20 -19.38 -5.16 7.56
N ILE A 21 -19.97 -5.78 6.54
CA ILE A 21 -19.27 -6.05 5.28
C ILE A 21 -18.88 -4.73 4.60
N LEU A 22 -19.79 -3.76 4.54
CA LEU A 22 -19.51 -2.45 3.95
C LEU A 22 -18.39 -1.72 4.70
N GLU A 23 -18.43 -1.77 6.02
CA GLU A 23 -17.38 -1.16 6.86
C GLU A 23 -16.01 -1.82 6.60
N ASN A 24 -16.00 -3.15 6.50
CA ASN A 24 -14.78 -3.90 6.20
C ASN A 24 -14.23 -3.54 4.81
N GLN A 25 -15.11 -3.39 3.83
CA GLN A 25 -14.70 -2.99 2.48
C GLN A 25 -14.07 -1.61 2.46
N GLU A 26 -14.58 -0.67 3.25
CA GLU A 26 -13.98 0.66 3.38
C GLU A 26 -12.58 0.58 3.98
N VAL A 27 -12.39 -0.24 4.99
CA VAL A 27 -11.07 -0.45 5.61
C VAL A 27 -10.10 -1.06 4.59
N ILE A 28 -10.56 -2.05 3.82
CA ILE A 28 -9.74 -2.68 2.78
C ILE A 28 -9.31 -1.66 1.73
N GLN A 29 -10.22 -0.82 1.28
CA GLN A 29 -9.90 0.24 0.31
C GLN A 29 -8.86 1.21 0.86
N GLY A 30 -9.01 1.62 2.12
CA GLY A 30 -8.04 2.48 2.77
C GLY A 30 -6.66 1.84 2.85
N ASN A 31 -6.61 0.55 3.16
CA ASN A 31 -5.36 -0.21 3.21
C ASN A 31 -4.73 -0.31 1.81
N GLN A 32 -5.53 -0.54 0.77
CA GLN A 32 -5.04 -0.60 -0.59
C GLN A 32 -4.45 0.73 -1.04
N ASP A 33 -5.07 1.83 -0.67
CA ASP A 33 -4.57 3.17 -0.98
C ASP A 33 -3.22 3.42 -0.31
N GLN A 34 -3.07 2.99 0.95
CA GLN A 34 -1.79 3.09 1.67
C GLN A 34 -0.71 2.24 1.00
N ILE A 35 -1.06 1.04 0.56
CA ILE A 35 -0.13 0.16 -0.16
C ILE A 35 0.36 0.84 -1.44
N LYS A 36 -0.54 1.42 -2.22
CA LYS A 36 -0.18 2.14 -3.44
C LYS A 36 0.77 3.31 -3.14
N SER A 37 0.47 4.07 -2.10
CA SER A 37 1.32 5.18 -1.68
C SER A 37 2.71 4.69 -1.30
N ASN A 38 2.79 3.60 -0.55
CA ASN A 38 4.06 3.00 -0.13
C ASN A 38 4.85 2.48 -1.33
N GLN A 39 4.17 1.87 -2.31
CA GLN A 39 4.81 1.41 -3.54
C GLN A 39 5.43 2.57 -4.32
N GLY A 40 4.74 3.71 -4.39
CA GLY A 40 5.27 4.91 -5.02
C GLY A 40 6.53 5.42 -4.34
N LYS A 41 6.55 5.39 -3.01
CA LYS A 41 7.74 5.78 -2.24
C LYS A 41 8.91 4.83 -2.49
N LEU A 42 8.64 3.53 -2.59
CA LEU A 42 9.67 2.54 -2.91
C LEU A 42 10.26 2.77 -4.29
N ASP A 43 9.44 3.09 -5.27
CA ASP A 43 9.91 3.41 -6.62
C ASP A 43 10.85 4.62 -6.60
N SER A 44 10.51 5.64 -5.82
CA SER A 44 11.37 6.82 -5.66
C SER A 44 12.70 6.46 -5.01
N ILE A 45 12.67 5.62 -3.99
CA ILE A 45 13.89 5.15 -3.30
C ILE A 45 14.78 4.38 -4.28
N LEU A 46 14.20 3.48 -5.07
CA LEU A 46 14.97 2.71 -6.06
C LEU A 46 15.61 3.63 -7.09
N SER A 47 14.89 4.63 -7.57
CA SER A 47 15.41 5.61 -8.51
C SER A 47 16.59 6.38 -7.90
N ASN A 48 16.47 6.79 -6.65
CA ASN A 48 17.54 7.50 -5.95
C ASN A 48 18.77 6.60 -5.77
N GLN A 49 18.58 5.32 -5.45
CA GLN A 49 19.67 4.37 -5.32
C GLN A 49 20.42 4.18 -6.65
N GLU A 50 19.70 4.13 -7.76
CA GLU A 50 20.31 4.03 -9.08
C GLU A 50 21.19 5.26 -9.36
N GLN A 51 20.70 6.45 -9.02
CA GLN A 51 21.47 7.68 -9.18
C GLN A 51 22.73 7.69 -8.30
N LEU A 52 22.60 7.19 -7.06
CA LEU A 52 23.73 7.08 -6.14
C LEU A 52 24.80 6.17 -6.72
N LEU A 53 24.41 5.03 -7.29
CA LEU A 53 25.35 4.10 -7.92
C LEU A 53 26.08 4.75 -9.11
N VAL A 54 25.36 5.48 -9.95
CA VAL A 54 25.96 6.21 -11.05
C VAL A 54 26.96 7.25 -10.54
N ASN A 55 26.57 8.00 -9.53
CA ASN A 55 27.46 9.02 -8.93
C ASN A 55 28.72 8.39 -8.35
N GLN A 56 28.60 7.26 -7.68
CA GLN A 56 29.74 6.53 -7.13
C GLN A 56 30.72 6.08 -8.22
N LYS A 57 30.18 5.55 -9.33
CA LYS A 57 31.01 5.16 -10.47
C LYS A 57 31.76 6.33 -11.05
N THR A 58 31.11 7.49 -11.15
CA THR A 58 31.72 8.72 -11.63
C THR A 58 32.85 9.18 -10.71
N ILE A 59 32.61 9.13 -9.40
CA ILE A 59 33.62 9.49 -8.39
C ILE A 59 34.83 8.58 -8.51
N ILE A 60 34.63 7.28 -8.60
CA ILE A 60 35.71 6.30 -8.73
C ILE A 60 36.52 6.54 -10.00
N ALA A 61 35.82 6.79 -11.11
CA ALA A 61 36.48 7.10 -12.39
C ALA A 61 37.33 8.36 -12.29
N ASN A 62 36.83 9.39 -11.64
CA ASN A 62 37.56 10.64 -11.43
C ASN A 62 38.78 10.44 -10.54
N GLN A 63 38.64 9.67 -9.48
CA GLN A 63 39.75 9.33 -8.58
C GLN A 63 40.86 8.58 -9.33
N ASN A 64 40.47 7.61 -10.17
CA ASN A 64 41.43 6.85 -10.97
C ASN A 64 42.17 7.75 -11.95
N LYS A 65 41.51 8.71 -12.57
CA LYS A 65 42.16 9.69 -13.45
C LYS A 65 43.17 10.53 -12.70
N MET A 66 42.84 10.93 -11.47
CA MET A 66 43.74 11.71 -10.64
C MET A 66 44.98 10.92 -10.24
N LEU A 67 44.78 9.63 -9.94
CA LEU A 67 45.88 8.76 -9.51
C LEU A 67 46.84 8.40 -10.66
N THR A 68 46.37 8.42 -11.90
CA THR A 68 47.17 8.06 -13.07
C THR A 68 47.88 9.24 -13.73
N LYS A 69 47.67 10.43 -13.21
CA LYS A 69 48.44 11.62 -13.65
C LYS A 69 49.85 11.59 -13.05
#